data_556d88fdf0601c13d2878b1e87699f2b
#
_entry.id   556d88fdf0601c13d2878b1e87699f2b
#
_cell.length_a   1.000
_cell.length_b   1.000
_cell.length_c   1.000
_cell.angle_alpha   90.00
_cell.angle_beta   90.00
_cell.angle_gamma   90.00
#
_symmetry.space_group_name_H-M   'P 1'
#
loop_
_entity.id
_entity.type
_entity.pdbx_description
1 polymer ?
#
loop_
_entity_poly.entity_id
_entity_poly.type
_entity_poly.pdbx_seq_one_letter_code
_entity_poly.pdbx_strand_id
1 'polypeptide(L)'
;MYLDSAFLTKILNLQGYDKIERVIVSNEENATKWNGDLFYKATKILGITPNQLLHIGDNLQSDYKKIKALSGASYWAPRINLQIEGARKKYSSIDDDLSSSIHNSLVCRYNNQSDIWHEYGYMLGGPIVISFLYWIKQHSLLDHNDHIAFIGRDGWILKKMYDKYFCEENLSSSYVYLSREISLLSTLHHNGSPEYIKYILNRAQSEGIPVPVTNSLSENLNIFDKNYQKLYAWAKTRRQELELHLKERIGTANQPAFIDLTCMWLSSLSAGNEIMGLKNKNNYALWFLGNLRKVKVQKLPFEAAINNTKEINIEYRNSHLSKNINIVNILESIISSPENRIVGLKQGHPIFGTEGNKSYYHSVEKGIDDYLNNFFCDFNPNTTNTLSITNAIKLYKQFAFHMDDTDLNTINSAKHSSHIDNITQ
;
A
#
# COMPACT_ATOMS: atom_id res chain seq x y z
N MET A 1 11.22 -32.41 18.50
CA MET A 1 12.03 -31.33 17.89
C MET A 1 13.43 -31.89 17.69
N TYR A 2 14.11 -31.53 16.59
CA TYR A 2 15.42 -32.08 16.21
C TYR A 2 16.61 -31.20 16.61
N LEU A 3 16.33 -29.96 17.03
CA LEU A 3 17.35 -29.02 17.52
C LEU A 3 17.63 -29.26 19.00
N ASP A 4 18.88 -29.07 19.39
CA ASP A 4 19.29 -29.19 20.79
C ASP A 4 18.92 -27.98 21.65
N SER A 5 18.96 -28.16 22.97
CA SER A 5 18.59 -27.13 23.93
C SER A 5 19.52 -25.91 23.91
N ALA A 6 20.81 -26.14 23.64
CA ALA A 6 21.80 -25.05 23.58
C ALA A 6 21.55 -24.13 22.38
N PHE A 7 21.28 -24.72 21.22
CA PHE A 7 20.94 -23.95 20.03
C PHE A 7 19.63 -23.17 20.19
N LEU A 8 18.58 -23.82 20.73
CA LEU A 8 17.31 -23.18 21.00
C LEU A 8 17.45 -22.02 22.01
N THR A 9 18.21 -22.21 23.08
CA THR A 9 18.49 -21.16 24.08
C THR A 9 19.16 -19.95 23.42
N LYS A 10 20.13 -20.19 22.51
CA LYS A 10 20.79 -19.12 21.77
C LYS A 10 19.82 -18.35 20.91
N ILE A 11 18.93 -19.02 20.18
CA ILE A 11 17.90 -18.36 19.36
C ILE A 11 16.95 -17.55 20.23
N LEU A 12 16.45 -18.13 21.32
CA LEU A 12 15.53 -17.46 22.23
C LEU A 12 16.15 -16.19 22.82
N ASN A 13 17.40 -16.25 23.26
CA ASN A 13 18.12 -15.07 23.76
C ASN A 13 18.29 -13.98 22.68
N LEU A 14 18.61 -14.38 21.43
CA LEU A 14 18.70 -13.44 20.30
C LEU A 14 17.36 -12.77 19.98
N GLN A 15 16.25 -13.41 20.30
CA GLN A 15 14.90 -12.87 20.13
C GLN A 15 14.37 -12.12 21.36
N GLY A 16 15.22 -11.91 22.39
CA GLY A 16 14.87 -11.16 23.59
C GLY A 16 14.15 -11.96 24.68
N TYR A 17 14.09 -13.29 24.57
CA TYR A 17 13.55 -14.18 25.62
C TYR A 17 14.66 -14.52 26.66
N ASP A 18 15.17 -13.51 27.34
CA ASP A 18 16.28 -13.62 28.30
C ASP A 18 15.89 -14.16 29.67
N LYS A 19 14.56 -14.24 29.95
CA LYS A 19 14.03 -14.73 31.23
C LYS A 19 13.71 -16.22 31.26
N ILE A 20 14.06 -16.95 30.21
CA ILE A 20 13.84 -18.39 30.15
C ILE A 20 14.94 -19.09 30.93
N GLU A 21 14.60 -19.70 32.06
CA GLU A 21 15.56 -20.39 32.91
C GLU A 21 16.06 -21.70 32.30
N ARG A 22 15.20 -22.42 31.55
CA ARG A 22 15.56 -23.71 31.00
C ARG A 22 14.77 -24.08 29.77
N VAL A 23 15.45 -24.66 28.80
CA VAL A 23 14.85 -25.27 27.59
C VAL A 23 14.97 -26.81 27.74
N ILE A 24 13.81 -27.48 27.68
CA ILE A 24 13.72 -28.96 27.79
C ILE A 24 13.23 -29.47 26.42
N VAL A 25 14.03 -30.33 25.79
CA VAL A 25 13.81 -30.75 24.42
C VAL A 25 13.52 -32.25 24.34
N SER A 26 12.46 -32.58 23.57
CA SER A 26 11.95 -33.96 23.50
C SER A 26 12.94 -34.99 22.97
N ASN A 27 13.84 -34.63 22.05
CA ASN A 27 14.87 -35.56 21.53
C ASN A 27 16.01 -35.81 22.55
N GLU A 28 16.42 -34.81 23.29
CA GLU A 28 17.47 -34.99 24.35
C GLU A 28 16.94 -35.83 25.49
N GLU A 29 15.68 -35.64 25.84
CA GLU A 29 15.05 -36.37 26.93
C GLU A 29 14.53 -37.75 26.51
N ASN A 30 14.53 -38.12 25.22
CA ASN A 30 13.88 -39.32 24.70
C ASN A 30 12.46 -39.48 25.26
N ALA A 31 11.69 -38.39 25.21
CA ALA A 31 10.32 -38.32 25.72
C ALA A 31 9.47 -37.36 24.91
N THR A 32 8.16 -37.57 24.90
CA THR A 32 7.24 -36.73 24.14
C THR A 32 6.11 -36.20 25.01
N LYS A 33 5.55 -35.06 24.67
CA LYS A 33 4.31 -34.56 25.26
C LYS A 33 3.11 -35.43 24.90
N TRP A 34 3.18 -36.11 23.76
CA TRP A 34 2.08 -36.93 23.23
C TRP A 34 1.69 -38.09 24.16
N ASN A 35 2.67 -38.81 24.71
CA ASN A 35 2.47 -39.87 25.67
C ASN A 35 2.47 -39.40 27.14
N GLY A 36 2.89 -38.13 27.38
CA GLY A 36 2.96 -37.53 28.72
C GLY A 36 4.31 -37.65 29.42
N ASP A 37 5.22 -38.47 28.93
CA ASP A 37 6.51 -38.78 29.60
C ASP A 37 7.40 -37.54 29.72
N LEU A 38 7.34 -36.62 28.78
CA LEU A 38 8.11 -35.39 28.83
C LEU A 38 7.70 -34.50 30.01
N PHE A 39 6.44 -34.51 30.41
CA PHE A 39 5.98 -33.75 31.58
C PHE A 39 6.53 -34.33 32.87
N TYR A 40 6.59 -35.66 33.00
CA TYR A 40 7.23 -36.31 34.16
C TYR A 40 8.72 -35.98 34.23
N LYS A 41 9.43 -35.99 33.10
CA LYS A 41 10.83 -35.60 33.05
C LYS A 41 11.02 -34.14 33.40
N ALA A 42 10.17 -33.26 32.83
CA ALA A 42 10.21 -31.83 33.10
C ALA A 42 10.00 -31.54 34.59
N THR A 43 9.02 -32.17 35.25
CA THR A 43 8.81 -31.97 36.71
C THR A 43 9.99 -32.46 37.55
N LYS A 44 10.64 -33.57 37.16
CA LYS A 44 11.86 -34.04 37.81
C LYS A 44 13.03 -33.07 37.62
N ILE A 45 13.23 -32.59 36.41
CA ILE A 45 14.29 -31.61 36.07
C ILE A 45 14.10 -30.31 36.82
N LEU A 46 12.86 -29.86 36.99
CA LEU A 46 12.51 -28.61 37.68
C LEU A 46 12.39 -28.78 39.21
N GLY A 47 12.44 -30.00 39.72
CA GLY A 47 12.31 -30.28 41.15
C GLY A 47 10.91 -29.98 41.70
N ILE A 48 9.86 -30.05 40.88
CA ILE A 48 8.48 -29.76 41.23
C ILE A 48 7.58 -30.96 41.08
N THR A 49 6.39 -30.91 41.65
CA THR A 49 5.34 -31.92 41.46
C THR A 49 4.41 -31.51 40.31
N PRO A 50 3.73 -32.47 39.66
CA PRO A 50 2.84 -32.12 38.53
C PRO A 50 1.77 -31.08 38.84
N ASN A 51 1.24 -31.03 40.05
CA ASN A 51 0.25 -30.04 40.48
C ASN A 51 0.82 -28.62 40.66
N GLN A 52 2.13 -28.45 40.65
CA GLN A 52 2.81 -27.15 40.63
C GLN A 52 3.14 -26.68 39.21
N LEU A 53 2.88 -27.52 38.19
CA LEU A 53 3.16 -27.20 36.79
C LEU A 53 1.94 -26.57 36.15
N LEU A 54 2.13 -25.37 35.63
CA LEU A 54 1.20 -24.77 34.65
C LEU A 54 1.79 -24.93 33.24
N HIS A 55 1.09 -25.64 32.38
CA HIS A 55 1.48 -25.77 30.98
C HIS A 55 0.56 -24.96 30.08
N ILE A 56 1.14 -24.18 29.17
CA ILE A 56 0.45 -23.41 28.14
C ILE A 56 0.85 -24.00 26.78
N GLY A 57 -0.14 -24.42 25.97
CA GLY A 57 0.13 -25.00 24.67
C GLY A 57 -1.10 -25.03 23.78
N ASP A 58 -0.84 -25.29 22.50
CA ASP A 58 -1.85 -25.21 21.43
C ASP A 58 -2.52 -26.55 21.08
N ASN A 59 -1.87 -27.66 21.38
CA ASN A 59 -2.39 -28.97 21.07
C ASN A 59 -3.33 -29.48 22.19
N LEU A 60 -4.62 -29.60 21.88
CA LEU A 60 -5.63 -30.05 22.83
C LEU A 60 -5.32 -31.40 23.47
N GLN A 61 -4.71 -32.34 22.74
CA GLN A 61 -4.41 -33.68 23.26
C GLN A 61 -3.12 -33.67 24.10
N SER A 62 -2.00 -33.25 23.50
CA SER A 62 -0.69 -33.33 24.14
C SER A 62 -0.45 -32.21 25.17
N ASP A 63 -0.94 -31.02 24.97
CA ASP A 63 -0.63 -29.89 25.85
C ASP A 63 -1.71 -29.62 26.91
N TYR A 64 -2.97 -29.95 26.62
CA TYR A 64 -4.04 -29.71 27.57
C TYR A 64 -4.47 -30.99 28.30
N LYS A 65 -4.93 -32.02 27.55
CA LYS A 65 -5.49 -33.21 28.20
C LYS A 65 -4.43 -34.05 28.95
N LYS A 66 -3.21 -34.16 28.42
CA LYS A 66 -2.17 -34.94 29.04
C LYS A 66 -1.71 -34.35 30.38
N ILE A 67 -1.48 -33.04 30.45
CA ILE A 67 -1.06 -32.41 31.70
C ILE A 67 -2.17 -32.43 32.73
N LYS A 68 -3.43 -32.27 32.35
CA LYS A 68 -4.57 -32.43 33.26
C LYS A 68 -4.66 -33.84 33.84
N ALA A 69 -4.41 -34.84 33.01
CA ALA A 69 -4.39 -36.23 33.49
C ALA A 69 -3.26 -36.50 34.51
N LEU A 70 -2.22 -35.66 34.54
CA LEU A 70 -1.12 -35.68 35.53
C LEU A 70 -1.39 -34.78 36.72
N SER A 71 -2.59 -34.25 36.89
CA SER A 71 -2.96 -33.30 37.94
C SER A 71 -2.27 -31.94 37.85
N GLY A 72 -1.68 -31.60 36.71
CA GLY A 72 -1.13 -30.27 36.44
C GLY A 72 -2.19 -29.26 35.99
N ALA A 73 -1.90 -27.99 36.15
CA ALA A 73 -2.69 -26.92 35.56
C ALA A 73 -2.34 -26.78 34.07
N SER A 74 -3.35 -26.54 33.25
CA SER A 74 -3.16 -26.33 31.81
C SER A 74 -4.03 -25.21 31.29
N TYR A 75 -3.43 -24.33 30.50
CA TYR A 75 -4.12 -23.36 29.68
C TYR A 75 -4.03 -23.78 28.22
N TRP A 76 -5.17 -24.09 27.63
CA TRP A 76 -5.23 -24.36 26.20
C TRP A 76 -5.25 -23.04 25.43
N ALA A 77 -4.16 -22.74 24.77
CA ALA A 77 -4.06 -21.66 23.78
C ALA A 77 -4.27 -22.29 22.39
N PRO A 78 -5.50 -22.41 21.90
CA PRO A 78 -5.73 -23.01 20.59
C PRO A 78 -4.90 -22.27 19.58
N ARG A 79 -4.25 -23.03 18.71
CA ARG A 79 -3.52 -22.38 17.60
C ARG A 79 -4.46 -21.39 17.00
N ILE A 80 -4.01 -20.17 17.00
CA ILE A 80 -4.58 -19.07 16.23
C ILE A 80 -4.95 -19.53 14.79
N ASN A 81 -4.27 -20.54 14.27
CA ASN A 81 -4.56 -21.23 13.00
C ASN A 81 -6.01 -21.70 12.81
N LEU A 82 -6.76 -22.08 13.86
CA LEU A 82 -8.17 -22.51 13.71
C LEU A 82 -9.13 -21.34 13.58
N GLN A 83 -8.82 -20.20 14.20
CA GLN A 83 -9.59 -18.95 14.03
C GLN A 83 -9.23 -18.24 12.72
N ILE A 84 -8.08 -18.56 12.15
CA ILE A 84 -7.49 -17.91 10.98
C ILE A 84 -7.69 -18.71 9.71
N GLU A 85 -8.24 -19.93 9.72
CA GLU A 85 -8.38 -20.68 8.47
C GLU A 85 -9.17 -19.92 7.40
N GLY A 86 -10.22 -19.20 7.74
CA GLY A 86 -10.93 -18.31 6.82
C GLY A 86 -10.11 -17.08 6.41
N ALA A 87 -9.55 -16.35 7.36
CA ALA A 87 -8.72 -15.18 7.13
C ALA A 87 -7.37 -15.55 6.48
N ARG A 88 -6.82 -16.72 6.79
CA ARG A 88 -5.55 -17.18 6.26
C ARG A 88 -5.58 -17.42 4.76
N LYS A 89 -6.65 -18.01 4.22
CA LYS A 89 -6.82 -18.15 2.76
C LYS A 89 -6.93 -16.82 2.05
N LYS A 90 -7.46 -15.82 2.71
CA LYS A 90 -7.80 -14.52 2.12
C LYS A 90 -6.62 -13.53 2.16
N TYR A 91 -5.84 -13.55 3.25
CA TYR A 91 -4.85 -12.52 3.55
C TYR A 91 -3.43 -13.03 3.83
N SER A 92 -3.21 -14.34 3.87
CA SER A 92 -1.88 -14.87 4.18
C SER A 92 -1.01 -15.00 2.95
N SER A 93 0.26 -14.64 3.09
CA SER A 93 1.26 -14.98 2.10
C SER A 93 1.51 -16.49 2.10
N ILE A 94 1.57 -17.08 0.92
CA ILE A 94 1.87 -18.50 0.71
C ILE A 94 3.37 -18.74 0.48
N ASP A 95 4.16 -17.67 0.37
CA ASP A 95 5.59 -17.77 0.17
C ASP A 95 6.29 -18.19 1.48
N ASP A 96 7.31 -19.04 1.36
CA ASP A 96 8.00 -19.68 2.50
C ASP A 96 9.28 -18.92 2.85
N ASP A 97 9.15 -17.61 3.07
CA ASP A 97 10.23 -16.73 3.49
C ASP A 97 9.96 -16.04 4.84
N LEU A 98 10.99 -15.44 5.41
CA LEU A 98 10.90 -14.76 6.70
C LEU A 98 9.89 -13.61 6.68
N SER A 99 9.86 -12.85 5.61
CA SER A 99 8.97 -11.70 5.48
C SER A 99 7.50 -12.12 5.44
N SER A 100 7.21 -13.21 4.75
CA SER A 100 5.89 -13.85 4.72
C SER A 100 5.49 -14.40 6.10
N SER A 101 6.43 -15.00 6.82
CA SER A 101 6.20 -15.48 8.20
C SER A 101 5.89 -14.33 9.15
N ILE A 102 6.60 -13.20 9.04
CA ILE A 102 6.34 -11.99 9.81
C ILE A 102 4.95 -11.44 9.49
N HIS A 103 4.62 -11.28 8.22
CA HIS A 103 3.29 -10.83 7.80
C HIS A 103 2.19 -11.74 8.34
N ASN A 104 2.34 -13.06 8.18
CA ASN A 104 1.38 -14.03 8.68
C ASN A 104 1.23 -13.97 10.21
N SER A 105 2.29 -13.66 10.95
CA SER A 105 2.21 -13.45 12.40
C SER A 105 1.38 -12.20 12.77
N LEU A 106 1.51 -11.12 12.00
CA LEU A 106 0.71 -9.91 12.19
C LEU A 106 -0.76 -10.15 11.83
N VAL A 107 -1.04 -10.88 10.75
CA VAL A 107 -2.40 -11.34 10.41
C VAL A 107 -3.01 -12.14 11.56
N CYS A 108 -2.22 -13.00 12.19
CA CYS A 108 -2.64 -13.80 13.34
C CYS A 108 -3.02 -12.98 14.59
N ARG A 109 -2.44 -11.81 14.77
CA ARG A 109 -2.68 -10.92 15.92
C ARG A 109 -3.86 -10.00 15.74
N TYR A 110 -4.39 -9.90 14.53
CA TYR A 110 -5.53 -9.06 14.26
C TYR A 110 -6.74 -9.49 15.08
N ASN A 111 -7.33 -8.57 15.82
CA ASN A 111 -8.40 -8.86 16.77
C ASN A 111 -9.64 -7.96 16.59
N ASN A 112 -9.72 -7.12 15.58
CA ASN A 112 -10.87 -6.25 15.34
C ASN A 112 -11.76 -6.81 14.23
N GLN A 113 -12.63 -7.76 14.56
CA GLN A 113 -13.49 -8.45 13.60
C GLN A 113 -14.81 -7.71 13.30
N SER A 114 -15.06 -6.57 13.94
CA SER A 114 -16.35 -5.86 13.82
C SER A 114 -16.37 -4.77 12.75
N ASP A 115 -15.20 -4.38 12.20
CA ASP A 115 -15.04 -3.32 11.21
C ASP A 115 -14.28 -3.81 10.00
N ILE A 116 -15.00 -4.13 8.95
CA ILE A 116 -14.45 -4.67 7.70
C ILE A 116 -13.50 -3.67 7.00
N TRP A 117 -13.73 -2.37 7.14
CA TRP A 117 -12.84 -1.36 6.56
C TRP A 117 -11.52 -1.26 7.31
N HIS A 118 -11.56 -1.40 8.62
CA HIS A 118 -10.35 -1.53 9.43
C HIS A 118 -9.58 -2.79 9.06
N GLU A 119 -10.28 -3.91 8.84
CA GLU A 119 -9.69 -5.17 8.40
C GLU A 119 -8.98 -5.00 7.04
N TYR A 120 -9.61 -4.37 6.05
CA TYR A 120 -8.96 -4.09 4.76
C TYR A 120 -7.75 -3.18 4.92
N GLY A 121 -7.84 -2.16 5.75
CA GLY A 121 -6.70 -1.31 6.09
C GLY A 121 -5.54 -2.11 6.66
N TYR A 122 -5.81 -2.94 7.66
CA TYR A 122 -4.81 -3.75 8.34
C TYR A 122 -4.22 -4.84 7.42
N MET A 123 -5.08 -5.66 6.81
CA MET A 123 -4.69 -6.87 6.09
C MET A 123 -4.08 -6.60 4.70
N LEU A 124 -4.52 -5.56 4.03
CA LEU A 124 -4.14 -5.24 2.66
C LEU A 124 -3.36 -3.93 2.56
N GLY A 125 -3.89 -2.87 3.17
CA GLY A 125 -3.28 -1.55 3.14
C GLY A 125 -1.94 -1.50 3.87
N GLY A 126 -1.87 -2.05 5.08
CA GLY A 126 -0.65 -2.09 5.90
C GLY A 126 0.55 -2.71 5.18
N PRO A 127 0.45 -3.96 4.67
CA PRO A 127 1.53 -4.59 3.92
C PRO A 127 1.99 -3.79 2.69
N ILE A 128 1.05 -3.21 1.92
CA ILE A 128 1.39 -2.42 0.73
C ILE A 128 2.09 -1.13 1.13
N VAL A 129 1.55 -0.39 2.09
CA VAL A 129 2.09 0.90 2.52
C VAL A 129 3.49 0.73 3.09
N ILE A 130 3.71 -0.20 4.02
CA ILE A 130 5.03 -0.40 4.63
C ILE A 130 6.07 -0.84 3.59
N SER A 131 5.72 -1.78 2.71
CA SER A 131 6.63 -2.29 1.69
C SER A 131 7.00 -1.21 0.68
N PHE A 132 6.03 -0.39 0.28
CA PHE A 132 6.27 0.71 -0.67
C PHE A 132 7.10 1.83 -0.04
N LEU A 133 6.85 2.19 1.22
CA LEU A 133 7.64 3.20 1.92
C LEU A 133 9.09 2.77 2.14
N TYR A 134 9.36 1.50 2.44
CA TYR A 134 10.72 0.97 2.46
C TYR A 134 11.39 1.06 1.08
N TRP A 135 10.66 0.67 0.04
CA TRP A 135 11.15 0.74 -1.33
C TRP A 135 11.48 2.18 -1.75
N ILE A 136 10.58 3.15 -1.48
CA ILE A 136 10.80 4.58 -1.73
C ILE A 136 12.04 5.07 -0.98
N LYS A 137 12.14 4.78 0.31
CA LYS A 137 13.25 5.21 1.15
C LYS A 137 14.59 4.73 0.56
N GLN A 138 14.70 3.46 0.20
CA GLN A 138 15.92 2.91 -0.38
C GLN A 138 16.30 3.62 -1.69
N HIS A 139 15.34 3.79 -2.61
CA HIS A 139 15.61 4.43 -3.90
C HIS A 139 15.92 5.92 -3.74
N SER A 140 15.18 6.63 -2.90
CA SER A 140 15.42 8.06 -2.65
C SER A 140 16.81 8.34 -2.06
N LEU A 141 17.31 7.46 -1.20
CA LEU A 141 18.67 7.59 -0.66
C LEU A 141 19.73 7.29 -1.73
N LEU A 142 19.53 6.26 -2.55
CA LEU A 142 20.44 5.92 -3.66
C LEU A 142 20.51 7.03 -4.72
N ASP A 143 19.36 7.66 -4.99
CA ASP A 143 19.23 8.73 -5.98
C ASP A 143 19.56 10.13 -5.42
N HIS A 144 19.98 10.19 -4.15
CA HIS A 144 20.33 11.45 -3.45
C HIS A 144 19.20 12.49 -3.47
N ASN A 145 17.94 12.05 -3.36
CA ASN A 145 16.83 12.97 -3.23
C ASN A 145 16.86 13.66 -1.85
N ASP A 146 16.50 14.93 -1.81
CA ASP A 146 16.42 15.74 -0.59
C ASP A 146 14.97 16.02 -0.16
N HIS A 147 14.01 15.66 -1.03
CA HIS A 147 12.60 15.84 -0.76
C HIS A 147 11.73 14.80 -1.48
N ILE A 148 10.70 14.31 -0.79
CA ILE A 148 9.69 13.41 -1.34
C ILE A 148 8.33 14.12 -1.38
N ALA A 149 7.76 14.30 -2.57
CA ALA A 149 6.44 14.88 -2.78
C ALA A 149 5.41 13.78 -3.10
N PHE A 150 4.56 13.46 -2.13
CA PHE A 150 3.49 12.49 -2.28
C PHE A 150 2.30 13.10 -3.01
N ILE A 151 1.90 12.52 -4.15
CA ILE A 151 0.92 13.09 -5.07
C ILE A 151 -0.50 12.65 -4.76
N GLY A 152 -1.42 13.60 -4.86
CA GLY A 152 -2.86 13.39 -4.95
C GLY A 152 -3.45 12.64 -3.78
N ARG A 153 -4.65 12.08 -3.97
CA ARG A 153 -5.39 11.41 -2.90
C ARG A 153 -4.62 10.23 -2.30
N ASP A 154 -4.02 9.44 -3.16
CA ASP A 154 -3.37 8.19 -2.79
C ASP A 154 -2.07 8.44 -1.98
N GLY A 155 -1.42 9.58 -2.21
CA GLY A 155 -0.26 10.02 -1.42
C GLY A 155 -0.57 10.42 0.02
N TRP A 156 -1.85 10.63 0.40
CA TRP A 156 -2.25 11.02 1.75
C TRP A 156 -1.76 10.05 2.82
N ILE A 157 -2.19 8.80 2.70
CA ILE A 157 -1.83 7.78 3.69
C ILE A 157 -0.33 7.49 3.67
N LEU A 158 0.29 7.50 2.48
CA LEU A 158 1.73 7.31 2.34
C LEU A 158 2.50 8.41 3.09
N LYS A 159 2.14 9.67 2.88
CA LYS A 159 2.76 10.81 3.59
C LYS A 159 2.58 10.70 5.09
N LYS A 160 1.37 10.40 5.55
CA LYS A 160 1.07 10.28 6.97
C LYS A 160 1.87 9.18 7.66
N MET A 161 1.97 8.01 7.02
CA MET A 161 2.74 6.88 7.55
C MET A 161 4.26 7.12 7.42
N TYR A 162 4.70 7.80 6.35
CA TYR A 162 6.08 8.22 6.21
C TYR A 162 6.52 9.12 7.37
N ASP A 163 5.78 10.17 7.66
CA ASP A 163 6.11 11.10 8.75
C ASP A 163 6.15 10.42 10.12
N LYS A 164 5.28 9.46 10.33
CA LYS A 164 5.19 8.78 11.63
C LYS A 164 6.27 7.73 11.83
N TYR A 165 6.66 6.99 10.80
CA TYR A 165 7.48 5.80 10.94
C TYR A 165 8.80 5.81 10.16
N PHE A 166 8.95 6.68 9.15
CA PHE A 166 10.07 6.65 8.21
C PHE A 166 10.84 7.97 8.11
N CYS A 167 10.47 8.98 8.88
CA CYS A 167 11.08 10.30 8.80
C CYS A 167 12.61 10.23 8.99
N GLU A 168 13.33 10.88 8.08
CA GLU A 168 14.79 10.99 8.08
C GLU A 168 15.20 12.46 8.14
N GLU A 169 16.28 12.80 8.86
CA GLU A 169 16.73 14.20 9.03
C GLU A 169 17.06 14.89 7.70
N ASN A 170 17.58 14.14 6.72
CA ASN A 170 18.04 14.69 5.45
C ASN A 170 17.07 14.45 4.28
N LEU A 171 15.89 13.90 4.52
CA LEU A 171 14.89 13.59 3.49
C LEU A 171 13.52 14.14 3.91
N SER A 172 13.28 15.39 3.55
CA SER A 172 12.01 16.05 3.86
C SER A 172 10.86 15.51 3.00
N SER A 173 9.63 15.75 3.40
CA SER A 173 8.46 15.27 2.66
C SER A 173 7.29 16.22 2.68
N SER A 174 6.50 16.20 1.61
CA SER A 174 5.26 16.98 1.52
C SER A 174 4.15 16.20 0.81
N TYR A 175 2.91 16.64 1.02
CA TYR A 175 1.75 16.21 0.26
C TYR A 175 1.37 17.28 -0.74
N VAL A 176 1.28 16.94 -2.02
CA VAL A 176 1.02 17.86 -3.11
C VAL A 176 -0.29 17.56 -3.83
N TYR A 177 -1.09 18.58 -4.05
CA TYR A 177 -2.38 18.47 -4.72
C TYR A 177 -2.20 18.53 -6.24
N LEU A 178 -1.76 17.41 -6.81
CA LEU A 178 -1.44 17.29 -8.24
C LEU A 178 -2.27 16.18 -8.88
N SER A 179 -3.56 16.45 -9.06
CA SER A 179 -4.47 15.51 -9.73
C SER A 179 -4.21 15.44 -11.24
N ARG A 180 -4.69 14.37 -11.88
CA ARG A 180 -4.65 14.22 -13.34
C ARG A 180 -5.29 15.42 -14.06
N GLU A 181 -6.43 15.92 -13.59
CA GLU A 181 -7.10 17.07 -14.15
C GLU A 181 -6.26 18.34 -14.06
N ILE A 182 -5.73 18.63 -12.86
CA ILE A 182 -4.83 19.79 -12.67
C ILE A 182 -3.61 19.65 -13.57
N SER A 183 -3.00 18.48 -13.65
CA SER A 183 -1.86 18.23 -14.51
C SER A 183 -2.15 18.51 -15.99
N LEU A 184 -3.24 17.94 -16.52
CA LEU A 184 -3.62 18.10 -17.91
C LEU A 184 -3.93 19.57 -18.26
N LEU A 185 -4.69 20.25 -17.39
CA LEU A 185 -5.14 21.61 -17.66
C LEU A 185 -4.06 22.67 -17.40
N SER A 186 -3.01 22.34 -16.65
CA SER A 186 -1.89 23.25 -16.40
C SER A 186 -0.74 23.11 -17.40
N THR A 187 -0.48 21.90 -17.90
CA THR A 187 0.65 21.64 -18.79
C THR A 187 0.24 21.34 -20.21
N LEU A 188 -1.04 21.02 -20.45
CA LEU A 188 -1.57 20.54 -21.72
C LEU A 188 -0.91 19.26 -22.23
N HIS A 189 -0.23 18.52 -21.37
CA HIS A 189 0.41 17.25 -21.70
C HIS A 189 -0.62 16.14 -21.84
N HIS A 190 -1.05 15.89 -23.05
CA HIS A 190 -2.01 14.82 -23.35
C HIS A 190 -1.38 13.44 -23.53
N ASN A 191 -0.06 13.34 -23.57
CA ASN A 191 0.72 12.09 -23.65
C ASN A 191 0.34 11.18 -24.84
N GLY A 192 -0.19 11.79 -25.92
CA GLY A 192 -0.72 11.07 -27.06
C GLY A 192 -2.06 10.37 -26.80
N SER A 193 -2.75 10.65 -25.66
CA SER A 193 -4.08 10.16 -25.39
C SER A 193 -5.13 11.01 -26.13
N PRO A 194 -5.86 10.42 -27.06
CA PRO A 194 -6.93 11.13 -27.77
C PRO A 194 -8.05 11.59 -26.82
N GLU A 195 -8.30 10.82 -25.76
CA GLU A 195 -9.30 11.13 -24.74
C GLU A 195 -8.90 12.39 -23.97
N TYR A 196 -7.60 12.53 -23.64
CA TYR A 196 -7.09 13.71 -22.94
C TYR A 196 -7.16 14.95 -23.83
N ILE A 197 -6.86 14.82 -25.11
CA ILE A 197 -7.01 15.91 -26.09
C ILE A 197 -8.47 16.36 -26.12
N LYS A 198 -9.40 15.43 -26.29
CA LYS A 198 -10.84 15.73 -26.32
C LYS A 198 -11.28 16.41 -25.01
N TYR A 199 -10.80 15.92 -23.88
CA TYR A 199 -11.08 16.52 -22.56
C TYR A 199 -10.59 17.98 -22.47
N ILE A 200 -9.33 18.24 -22.86
CA ILE A 200 -8.76 19.60 -22.85
C ILE A 200 -9.58 20.53 -23.74
N LEU A 201 -9.91 20.11 -24.95
CA LEU A 201 -10.70 20.90 -25.89
C LEU A 201 -12.11 21.18 -25.37
N ASN A 202 -12.81 20.17 -24.85
CA ASN A 202 -14.13 20.35 -24.24
C ASN A 202 -14.09 21.33 -23.08
N ARG A 203 -13.09 21.22 -22.23
CA ARG A 203 -12.93 22.10 -21.07
C ARG A 203 -12.66 23.54 -21.50
N ALA A 204 -11.75 23.74 -22.45
CA ALA A 204 -11.47 25.04 -23.01
C ALA A 204 -12.72 25.67 -23.66
N GLN A 205 -13.48 24.89 -24.45
CA GLN A 205 -14.72 25.34 -25.06
C GLN A 205 -15.76 25.73 -24.02
N SER A 206 -15.96 24.93 -22.98
CA SER A 206 -16.92 25.24 -21.90
C SER A 206 -16.56 26.50 -21.12
N GLU A 207 -15.31 26.94 -21.16
CA GLU A 207 -14.82 28.17 -20.54
C GLU A 207 -14.68 29.34 -21.54
N GLY A 208 -15.34 29.22 -22.71
CA GLY A 208 -15.45 30.32 -23.68
C GLY A 208 -14.27 30.45 -24.63
N ILE A 209 -13.36 29.50 -24.68
CA ILE A 209 -12.30 29.49 -25.67
C ILE A 209 -12.88 28.93 -27.00
N PRO A 210 -12.83 29.68 -28.10
CA PRO A 210 -13.44 29.28 -29.36
C PRO A 210 -12.57 28.24 -30.08
N VAL A 211 -12.65 26.98 -29.61
CA VAL A 211 -12.03 25.81 -30.22
C VAL A 211 -13.10 24.78 -30.56
N PRO A 212 -13.15 24.26 -31.81
CA PRO A 212 -14.09 23.20 -32.12
C PRO A 212 -13.71 21.89 -31.47
N VAL A 213 -14.71 21.03 -31.23
CA VAL A 213 -14.53 19.67 -30.77
C VAL A 213 -15.33 18.74 -31.66
N THR A 214 -14.74 17.64 -32.08
CA THR A 214 -15.37 16.65 -32.94
C THR A 214 -15.40 15.26 -32.26
N ASN A 215 -16.12 14.33 -32.89
CA ASN A 215 -16.11 12.94 -32.49
C ASN A 215 -14.89 12.17 -33.05
N SER A 216 -14.18 12.75 -34.00
CA SER A 216 -12.98 12.16 -34.59
C SER A 216 -11.75 12.48 -33.71
N LEU A 217 -11.09 11.44 -33.22
CA LEU A 217 -9.89 11.57 -32.37
C LEU A 217 -8.70 12.20 -33.15
N SER A 218 -8.55 11.86 -34.41
CA SER A 218 -7.49 12.42 -35.27
C SER A 218 -7.73 13.89 -35.61
N GLU A 219 -8.99 14.29 -35.83
CA GLU A 219 -9.33 15.69 -36.03
C GLU A 219 -9.09 16.53 -34.79
N ASN A 220 -9.43 16.01 -33.60
CA ASN A 220 -9.17 16.70 -32.33
C ASN A 220 -7.67 16.96 -32.08
N LEU A 221 -6.79 16.04 -32.50
CA LEU A 221 -5.35 16.28 -32.46
C LEU A 221 -4.94 17.46 -33.35
N ASN A 222 -5.43 17.49 -34.60
CA ASN A 222 -5.17 18.60 -35.52
C ASN A 222 -5.72 19.93 -34.99
N ILE A 223 -6.89 19.90 -34.36
CA ILE A 223 -7.51 21.08 -33.74
C ILE A 223 -6.66 21.57 -32.59
N PHE A 224 -6.19 20.65 -31.73
CA PHE A 224 -5.32 20.97 -30.60
C PHE A 224 -4.04 21.64 -31.10
N ASP A 225 -3.36 21.02 -32.04
CA ASP A 225 -2.07 21.54 -32.58
C ASP A 225 -2.25 22.92 -33.21
N LYS A 226 -3.28 23.13 -34.03
CA LYS A 226 -3.59 24.43 -34.66
C LYS A 226 -3.94 25.52 -33.66
N ASN A 227 -4.50 25.17 -32.51
CA ASN A 227 -4.92 26.12 -31.47
C ASN A 227 -3.99 26.12 -30.24
N TYR A 228 -2.83 25.47 -30.31
CA TYR A 228 -1.96 25.29 -29.16
C TYR A 228 -1.64 26.61 -28.43
N GLN A 229 -1.27 27.66 -29.14
CA GLN A 229 -0.96 28.97 -28.53
C GLN A 229 -2.16 29.56 -27.75
N LYS A 230 -3.35 29.40 -28.28
CA LYS A 230 -4.59 29.86 -27.61
C LYS A 230 -4.89 29.03 -26.36
N LEU A 231 -4.74 27.71 -26.47
CA LEU A 231 -4.90 26.79 -25.34
C LEU A 231 -3.83 27.02 -24.27
N TYR A 232 -2.59 27.30 -24.68
CA TYR A 232 -1.50 27.61 -23.75
C TYR A 232 -1.76 28.92 -22.98
N ALA A 233 -2.23 29.95 -23.67
CA ALA A 233 -2.62 31.21 -23.03
C ALA A 233 -3.77 30.98 -22.02
N TRP A 234 -4.75 30.15 -22.37
CA TRP A 234 -5.85 29.79 -21.47
C TRP A 234 -5.36 28.97 -20.24
N ALA A 235 -4.41 28.07 -20.42
CA ALA A 235 -3.84 27.26 -19.34
C ALA A 235 -2.89 28.04 -18.40
N LYS A 236 -2.43 29.22 -18.82
CA LYS A 236 -1.37 29.98 -18.12
C LYS A 236 -1.68 30.25 -16.65
N THR A 237 -2.88 30.67 -16.32
CA THR A 237 -3.26 30.94 -14.92
C THR A 237 -3.21 29.66 -14.08
N ARG A 238 -3.69 28.53 -14.59
CA ARG A 238 -3.64 27.24 -13.91
C ARG A 238 -2.21 26.77 -13.68
N ARG A 239 -1.35 27.02 -14.65
CA ARG A 239 0.07 26.72 -14.57
C ARG A 239 0.73 27.55 -13.45
N GLN A 240 0.40 28.83 -13.35
CA GLN A 240 0.91 29.70 -12.27
C GLN A 240 0.42 29.28 -10.88
N GLU A 241 -0.85 28.90 -10.76
CA GLU A 241 -1.40 28.35 -9.52
C GLU A 241 -0.71 27.04 -9.10
N LEU A 242 -0.46 26.15 -10.05
CA LEU A 242 0.27 24.90 -9.78
C LEU A 242 1.73 25.17 -9.39
N GLU A 243 2.40 26.10 -10.07
CA GLU A 243 3.76 26.52 -9.73
C GLU A 243 3.84 27.07 -8.31
N LEU A 244 2.92 27.96 -7.93
CA LEU A 244 2.83 28.50 -6.58
C LEU A 244 2.63 27.38 -5.56
N HIS A 245 1.68 26.49 -5.81
CA HIS A 245 1.40 25.36 -4.93
C HIS A 245 2.65 24.47 -4.70
N LEU A 246 3.33 24.08 -5.78
CA LEU A 246 4.49 23.20 -5.68
C LEU A 246 5.66 23.90 -4.97
N LYS A 247 5.90 25.19 -5.24
CA LYS A 247 6.94 25.97 -4.55
C LYS A 247 6.68 26.09 -3.05
N GLU A 248 5.44 26.30 -2.65
CA GLU A 248 5.06 26.37 -1.22
C GLU A 248 5.23 25.02 -0.52
N ARG A 249 4.93 23.91 -1.20
CA ARG A 249 4.96 22.57 -0.60
C ARG A 249 6.33 21.94 -0.61
N ILE A 250 7.12 22.16 -1.65
CA ILE A 250 8.44 21.56 -1.84
C ILE A 250 9.57 22.47 -1.34
N GLY A 251 9.30 23.80 -1.28
CA GLY A 251 10.27 24.76 -0.80
C GLY A 251 11.50 24.89 -1.69
N THR A 252 12.66 24.92 -1.08
CA THR A 252 13.96 25.09 -1.73
C THR A 252 14.68 23.78 -2.04
N ALA A 253 13.98 22.65 -2.05
CA ALA A 253 14.58 21.36 -2.35
C ALA A 253 15.25 21.36 -3.74
N ASN A 254 16.46 20.83 -3.80
CA ASN A 254 17.25 20.79 -5.04
C ASN A 254 16.95 19.53 -5.87
N GLN A 255 16.59 18.44 -5.20
CA GLN A 255 16.39 17.14 -5.80
C GLN A 255 15.09 16.48 -5.32
N PRO A 256 13.93 17.13 -5.51
CA PRO A 256 12.67 16.52 -5.11
C PRO A 256 12.31 15.36 -6.04
N ALA A 257 11.73 14.31 -5.46
CA ALA A 257 11.12 13.20 -6.18
C ALA A 257 9.61 13.22 -5.98
N PHE A 258 8.86 12.93 -7.03
CA PHE A 258 7.40 12.79 -6.96
C PHE A 258 7.00 11.34 -6.84
N ILE A 259 6.05 11.06 -5.93
CA ILE A 259 5.54 9.73 -5.66
C ILE A 259 4.07 9.65 -6.09
N ASP A 260 3.75 8.68 -6.94
CA ASP A 260 2.38 8.39 -7.37
C ASP A 260 2.05 6.91 -7.11
N LEU A 261 0.78 6.55 -6.95
CA LEU A 261 0.39 5.17 -6.66
C LEU A 261 0.26 4.36 -7.95
N THR A 262 -0.76 4.66 -8.76
CA THR A 262 -1.03 3.94 -10.00
C THR A 262 -0.91 4.87 -11.19
N CYS A 263 0.01 4.57 -12.09
CA CYS A 263 0.31 5.41 -13.23
C CYS A 263 0.03 4.67 -14.53
N MET A 264 -0.81 5.27 -15.37
CA MET A 264 -1.01 4.81 -16.75
C MET A 264 -0.34 5.73 -17.77
N TRP A 265 -0.45 7.03 -17.55
CA TRP A 265 0.01 8.06 -18.49
C TRP A 265 1.08 8.99 -17.89
N LEU A 266 1.48 8.78 -16.65
CA LEU A 266 2.48 9.59 -15.92
C LEU A 266 2.17 11.09 -15.90
N SER A 267 0.92 11.49 -16.06
CA SER A 267 0.55 12.90 -16.21
C SER A 267 0.91 13.75 -15.00
N SER A 268 0.69 13.25 -13.80
CA SER A 268 1.01 13.98 -12.56
C SER A 268 2.52 14.10 -12.36
N LEU A 269 3.27 13.02 -12.57
CA LEU A 269 4.73 13.02 -12.50
C LEU A 269 5.34 13.96 -13.53
N SER A 270 4.85 13.92 -14.78
CA SER A 270 5.30 14.80 -15.86
C SER A 270 5.05 16.27 -15.54
N ALA A 271 3.85 16.59 -15.05
CA ALA A 271 3.50 17.96 -14.70
C ALA A 271 4.35 18.50 -13.55
N GLY A 272 4.56 17.70 -12.50
CA GLY A 272 5.44 18.08 -11.39
C GLY A 272 6.85 18.43 -11.85
N ASN A 273 7.46 17.55 -12.65
CA ASN A 273 8.81 17.80 -13.19
C ASN A 273 8.87 19.02 -14.09
N GLU A 274 7.90 19.19 -14.99
CA GLU A 274 7.88 20.33 -15.91
C GLU A 274 7.75 21.65 -15.15
N ILE A 275 6.80 21.75 -14.24
CA ILE A 275 6.55 22.98 -13.48
C ILE A 275 7.74 23.35 -12.59
N MET A 276 8.38 22.35 -11.98
CA MET A 276 9.56 22.58 -11.13
C MET A 276 10.86 22.75 -11.95
N GLY A 277 10.81 22.62 -13.28
CA GLY A 277 11.98 22.72 -14.14
C GLY A 277 13.02 21.61 -13.89
N LEU A 278 12.58 20.45 -13.42
CA LEU A 278 13.48 19.35 -13.07
C LEU A 278 13.94 18.62 -14.33
N LYS A 279 15.26 18.59 -14.54
CA LYS A 279 15.88 17.80 -15.58
C LYS A 279 16.50 16.56 -14.97
N ASN A 280 16.25 15.38 -15.51
CA ASN A 280 16.86 14.11 -15.09
C ASN A 280 16.63 13.78 -13.61
N LYS A 281 15.40 13.84 -13.13
CA LYS A 281 15.05 13.48 -11.76
C LYS A 281 14.26 12.18 -11.73
N ASN A 282 14.56 11.36 -10.73
CA ASN A 282 13.83 10.12 -10.52
C ASN A 282 12.48 10.41 -9.88
N ASN A 283 11.47 9.74 -10.40
CA ASN A 283 10.12 9.75 -9.86
C ASN A 283 9.72 8.31 -9.61
N TYR A 284 8.86 8.09 -8.64
CA TYR A 284 8.54 6.75 -8.19
C TYR A 284 7.04 6.47 -8.30
N ALA A 285 6.71 5.32 -8.85
CA ALA A 285 5.35 4.83 -8.91
C ALA A 285 5.24 3.49 -8.20
N LEU A 286 4.14 3.25 -7.48
CA LEU A 286 3.87 1.93 -6.94
C LEU A 286 3.62 0.94 -8.08
N TRP A 287 2.68 1.27 -8.95
CA TRP A 287 2.25 0.37 -10.01
C TRP A 287 2.10 1.12 -11.35
N PHE A 288 2.98 0.77 -12.28
CA PHE A 288 2.88 1.28 -13.64
C PHE A 288 2.03 0.37 -14.51
N LEU A 289 0.89 0.88 -14.96
CA LEU A 289 -0.08 0.20 -15.82
C LEU A 289 0.01 0.62 -17.29
N GLY A 290 0.92 1.53 -17.61
CA GLY A 290 1.03 2.13 -18.93
C GLY A 290 1.84 1.31 -19.94
N ASN A 291 1.84 1.77 -21.19
CA ASN A 291 2.63 1.19 -22.27
C ASN A 291 3.92 2.00 -22.45
N LEU A 292 5.08 1.42 -22.14
CA LEU A 292 6.39 2.07 -22.28
C LEU A 292 6.65 2.63 -23.69
N ARG A 293 6.08 2.04 -24.76
CA ARG A 293 6.26 2.56 -26.12
C ARG A 293 5.56 3.92 -26.29
N LYS A 294 4.42 4.12 -25.66
CA LYS A 294 3.67 5.39 -25.67
C LYS A 294 4.32 6.43 -24.75
N VAL A 295 4.90 5.99 -23.64
CA VAL A 295 5.53 6.83 -22.62
C VAL A 295 6.96 7.23 -23.01
N LYS A 296 7.65 6.46 -23.86
CA LYS A 296 8.99 6.80 -24.37
C LYS A 296 9.07 8.16 -25.10
N VAL A 297 7.95 8.66 -25.58
CA VAL A 297 7.86 9.99 -26.19
C VAL A 297 8.18 11.11 -25.19
N GLN A 298 8.04 10.86 -23.88
CA GLN A 298 8.14 11.91 -22.85
C GLN A 298 9.51 12.04 -22.20
N LYS A 299 10.39 11.06 -22.37
CA LYS A 299 11.72 11.05 -21.72
C LYS A 299 11.70 11.34 -20.21
N LEU A 300 10.58 11.08 -19.54
CA LEU A 300 10.47 11.27 -18.11
C LEU A 300 11.18 10.12 -17.38
N PRO A 301 12.23 10.38 -16.60
CA PRO A 301 12.81 9.34 -15.76
C PRO A 301 11.84 9.00 -14.62
N PHE A 302 11.53 7.73 -14.49
CA PHE A 302 10.73 7.21 -13.37
C PHE A 302 11.09 5.75 -13.12
N GLU A 303 10.87 5.31 -11.90
CA GLU A 303 10.93 3.92 -11.49
C GLU A 303 9.56 3.47 -10.98
N ALA A 304 9.20 2.24 -11.27
CA ALA A 304 7.98 1.63 -10.77
C ALA A 304 8.31 0.37 -9.98
N ALA A 305 7.79 0.29 -8.76
CA ALA A 305 7.94 -0.90 -7.93
C ALA A 305 7.32 -2.13 -8.59
N ILE A 306 6.19 -1.96 -9.28
CA ILE A 306 5.55 -2.96 -10.12
C ILE A 306 5.39 -2.41 -11.53
N ASN A 307 5.96 -3.12 -12.49
CA ASN A 307 5.93 -2.73 -13.90
C ASN A 307 5.29 -3.83 -14.77
N ASN A 308 4.04 -3.64 -15.14
CA ASN A 308 3.25 -4.62 -15.91
C ASN A 308 3.22 -4.31 -17.41
N THR A 309 4.30 -3.78 -17.97
CA THR A 309 4.34 -3.28 -19.37
C THR A 309 4.08 -4.33 -20.44
N LYS A 310 4.28 -5.61 -20.14
CA LYS A 310 4.07 -6.71 -21.10
C LYS A 310 2.67 -7.34 -21.00
N GLU A 311 2.05 -7.30 -19.84
CA GLU A 311 0.82 -8.05 -19.52
C GLU A 311 -0.43 -7.17 -19.30
N ILE A 312 -0.27 -5.86 -19.37
CA ILE A 312 -1.31 -4.86 -19.07
C ILE A 312 -2.65 -5.15 -19.74
N ASN A 313 -2.62 -5.56 -21.00
CA ASN A 313 -3.86 -5.85 -21.72
C ASN A 313 -4.59 -7.11 -21.20
N ILE A 314 -3.88 -8.04 -20.62
CA ILE A 314 -4.45 -9.29 -20.11
C ILE A 314 -4.89 -9.12 -18.66
N GLU A 315 -4.04 -8.60 -17.78
CA GLU A 315 -4.41 -8.36 -16.38
C GLU A 315 -5.48 -7.28 -16.23
N TYR A 316 -5.38 -6.18 -16.96
CA TYR A 316 -6.39 -5.11 -16.93
C TYR A 316 -7.74 -5.57 -17.51
N ARG A 317 -7.74 -6.39 -18.57
CA ARG A 317 -8.96 -7.01 -19.11
C ARG A 317 -9.53 -8.09 -18.20
N ASN A 318 -8.67 -8.88 -17.56
CA ASN A 318 -9.07 -9.91 -16.61
C ASN A 318 -9.40 -9.33 -15.22
N SER A 319 -8.99 -8.09 -14.93
CA SER A 319 -9.31 -7.37 -13.70
C SER A 319 -10.73 -6.79 -13.67
N HIS A 320 -11.48 -6.90 -14.74
CA HIS A 320 -12.93 -6.79 -14.67
C HIS A 320 -13.45 -8.08 -14.05
N LEU A 321 -13.36 -8.14 -12.74
CA LEU A 321 -14.09 -9.13 -11.95
C LEU A 321 -15.53 -9.12 -12.46
N SER A 322 -16.14 -10.25 -12.57
CA SER A 322 -17.43 -10.54 -13.22
C SER A 322 -18.61 -9.61 -12.85
N LYS A 323 -18.40 -8.56 -12.07
CA LYS A 323 -19.38 -7.61 -11.53
C LYS A 323 -18.95 -6.14 -11.66
N ASN A 324 -18.18 -5.76 -12.67
CA ASN A 324 -17.80 -4.36 -12.95
C ASN A 324 -16.88 -3.66 -11.92
N ILE A 325 -16.14 -4.40 -11.12
CA ILE A 325 -15.16 -3.82 -10.18
C ILE A 325 -13.76 -3.95 -10.77
N ASN A 326 -13.07 -2.82 -10.87
CA ASN A 326 -11.68 -2.79 -11.33
C ASN A 326 -10.73 -3.00 -10.14
N ILE A 327 -9.74 -3.87 -10.28
CA ILE A 327 -8.70 -4.12 -9.28
C ILE A 327 -8.00 -2.83 -8.80
N VAL A 328 -7.80 -1.85 -9.67
CA VAL A 328 -7.23 -0.54 -9.33
C VAL A 328 -8.17 0.24 -8.43
N ASN A 329 -9.48 0.24 -8.72
CA ASN A 329 -10.46 0.95 -7.89
C ASN A 329 -10.55 0.37 -6.48
N ILE A 330 -10.38 -0.95 -6.32
CA ILE A 330 -10.30 -1.58 -5.01
C ILE A 330 -9.07 -1.07 -4.25
N LEU A 331 -7.91 -1.01 -4.91
CA LEU A 331 -6.68 -0.48 -4.31
C LEU A 331 -6.85 0.98 -3.89
N GLU A 332 -7.42 1.81 -4.77
CA GLU A 332 -7.72 3.21 -4.49
C GLU A 332 -8.77 3.42 -3.38
N SER A 333 -9.61 2.40 -3.07
CA SER A 333 -10.49 2.44 -1.90
C SER A 333 -9.74 2.26 -0.59
N ILE A 334 -8.64 1.50 -0.62
CA ILE A 334 -7.83 1.17 0.54
C ILE A 334 -6.72 2.21 0.73
N ILE A 335 -6.02 2.59 -0.36
CA ILE A 335 -4.95 3.57 -0.34
C ILE A 335 -5.45 4.86 -1.00
N SER A 336 -5.93 5.80 -0.20
CA SER A 336 -6.57 7.03 -0.65
C SER A 336 -6.46 8.14 0.39
N SER A 337 -7.43 9.04 0.43
CA SER A 337 -7.58 10.09 1.45
C SER A 337 -9.03 10.30 1.86
N PRO A 338 -9.29 10.87 3.06
CA PRO A 338 -10.64 11.30 3.45
C PRO A 338 -11.12 12.52 2.66
N GLU A 339 -10.20 13.21 1.95
CA GLU A 339 -10.50 14.43 1.23
C GLU A 339 -11.34 14.19 -0.03
N ASN A 340 -12.13 15.18 -0.39
CA ASN A 340 -12.85 15.18 -1.65
C ASN A 340 -11.90 15.34 -2.86
N ARG A 341 -12.43 15.09 -4.05
CA ARG A 341 -11.70 15.30 -5.30
C ARG A 341 -11.27 16.76 -5.43
N ILE A 342 -10.02 16.96 -5.86
CA ILE A 342 -9.48 18.28 -6.15
C ILE A 342 -9.85 18.65 -7.60
N VAL A 343 -10.53 19.76 -7.77
CA VAL A 343 -10.99 20.25 -9.06
C VAL A 343 -10.19 21.43 -9.60
N GLY A 344 -9.33 22.03 -8.77
CA GLY A 344 -8.48 23.16 -9.16
C GLY A 344 -7.62 23.65 -8.01
N LEU A 345 -6.85 24.71 -8.30
CA LEU A 345 -6.07 25.46 -7.32
C LEU A 345 -6.44 26.95 -7.42
N LYS A 346 -6.38 27.65 -6.29
CA LYS A 346 -6.54 29.10 -6.21
C LYS A 346 -5.59 29.64 -5.15
N GLN A 347 -4.74 30.58 -5.54
CA GLN A 347 -3.66 31.10 -4.69
C GLN A 347 -2.80 29.97 -4.08
N GLY A 348 -2.48 28.96 -4.89
CA GLY A 348 -1.73 27.79 -4.45
C GLY A 348 -2.51 26.80 -3.56
N HIS A 349 -3.74 27.08 -3.13
CA HIS A 349 -4.55 26.21 -2.28
C HIS A 349 -5.54 25.37 -3.06
N PRO A 350 -5.86 24.13 -2.61
CA PRO A 350 -6.76 23.24 -3.31
C PRO A 350 -8.22 23.72 -3.27
N ILE A 351 -8.91 23.55 -4.39
CA ILE A 351 -10.36 23.66 -4.50
C ILE A 351 -10.92 22.25 -4.56
N PHE A 352 -11.77 21.90 -3.60
CA PHE A 352 -12.40 20.58 -3.54
C PHE A 352 -13.76 20.59 -4.22
N GLY A 353 -14.05 19.50 -4.94
CA GLY A 353 -15.37 19.24 -5.49
C GLY A 353 -16.30 18.63 -4.42
N THR A 354 -17.57 18.43 -4.81
CA THR A 354 -18.57 17.75 -3.99
C THR A 354 -18.54 16.27 -4.31
N GLU A 355 -18.04 15.45 -3.41
CA GLU A 355 -18.07 13.98 -3.53
C GLU A 355 -18.78 13.35 -2.33
N GLY A 356 -19.11 12.05 -2.48
CA GLY A 356 -19.84 11.31 -1.47
C GLY A 356 -19.06 11.07 -0.18
N ASN A 357 -19.76 10.54 0.81
CA ASN A 357 -19.26 10.27 2.15
C ASN A 357 -18.12 9.22 2.11
N LYS A 358 -16.94 9.60 2.59
CA LYS A 358 -15.77 8.74 2.77
C LYS A 358 -15.50 8.43 4.26
N SER A 359 -16.55 8.43 5.08
CA SER A 359 -16.42 8.18 6.53
C SER A 359 -15.75 6.84 6.86
N TYR A 360 -15.89 5.84 5.98
CA TYR A 360 -15.21 4.55 6.12
C TYR A 360 -13.68 4.67 6.13
N TYR A 361 -13.14 5.71 5.50
CA TYR A 361 -11.71 5.82 5.28
C TYR A 361 -10.91 6.00 6.58
N HIS A 362 -11.49 6.58 7.62
CA HIS A 362 -10.85 6.66 8.94
C HIS A 362 -10.59 5.27 9.53
N SER A 363 -11.48 4.31 9.29
CA SER A 363 -11.28 2.92 9.70
C SER A 363 -10.15 2.26 8.91
N VAL A 364 -10.10 2.48 7.61
CA VAL A 364 -8.99 1.99 6.76
C VAL A 364 -7.65 2.57 7.22
N GLU A 365 -7.57 3.88 7.40
CA GLU A 365 -6.38 4.57 7.87
C GLU A 365 -5.90 4.01 9.21
N LYS A 366 -6.82 3.83 10.15
CA LYS A 366 -6.51 3.24 11.45
C LYS A 366 -6.00 1.81 11.32
N GLY A 367 -6.60 0.99 10.47
CA GLY A 367 -6.14 -0.37 10.19
C GLY A 367 -4.71 -0.41 9.66
N ILE A 368 -4.38 0.48 8.72
CA ILE A 368 -3.02 0.63 8.20
C ILE A 368 -2.05 1.03 9.31
N ASP A 369 -2.41 2.02 10.11
CA ASP A 369 -1.60 2.50 11.22
C ASP A 369 -1.36 1.42 12.29
N ASP A 370 -2.39 0.65 12.64
CA ASP A 370 -2.29 -0.45 13.60
C ASP A 370 -1.39 -1.58 13.08
N TYR A 371 -1.40 -1.87 11.76
CA TYR A 371 -0.47 -2.83 11.18
C TYR A 371 0.99 -2.36 11.27
N LEU A 372 1.27 -1.12 10.88
CA LEU A 372 2.61 -0.55 10.97
C LEU A 372 3.09 -0.47 12.42
N ASN A 373 2.22 -0.03 13.33
CA ASN A 373 2.54 0.02 14.75
C ASN A 373 2.90 -1.36 15.31
N ASN A 374 2.13 -2.40 14.99
CA ASN A 374 2.41 -3.77 15.40
C ASN A 374 3.74 -4.28 14.81
N PHE A 375 4.02 -3.93 13.55
CA PHE A 375 5.29 -4.27 12.92
C PHE A 375 6.46 -3.59 13.65
N PHE A 376 6.42 -2.28 13.87
CA PHE A 376 7.52 -1.53 14.45
C PHE A 376 7.69 -1.75 15.98
N CYS A 377 6.66 -2.24 16.67
CA CYS A 377 6.81 -2.68 18.06
C CYS A 377 7.67 -3.94 18.18
N ASP A 378 7.62 -4.83 17.19
CA ASP A 378 8.27 -6.12 17.24
C ASP A 378 9.60 -6.17 16.47
N PHE A 379 9.75 -5.31 15.46
CA PHE A 379 10.89 -5.35 14.54
C PHE A 379 11.58 -3.99 14.46
N ASN A 380 12.90 -4.02 14.43
CA ASN A 380 13.70 -2.81 14.27
C ASN A 380 13.39 -2.16 12.91
N PRO A 381 13.08 -0.85 12.84
CA PRO A 381 12.82 -0.14 11.60
C PRO A 381 13.98 -0.15 10.58
N ASN A 382 15.19 -0.49 11.03
CA ASN A 382 16.34 -0.65 10.14
C ASN A 382 16.46 -2.05 9.53
N THR A 383 15.57 -2.98 9.86
CA THR A 383 15.54 -4.31 9.27
C THR A 383 14.58 -4.34 8.09
N THR A 384 15.07 -4.78 6.92
CA THR A 384 14.30 -4.91 5.67
C THR A 384 13.44 -6.19 5.64
N ASN A 385 12.86 -6.58 6.76
CA ASN A 385 12.10 -7.83 6.88
C ASN A 385 10.61 -7.70 6.53
N THR A 386 10.21 -6.62 5.87
CA THR A 386 8.84 -6.49 5.32
C THR A 386 8.66 -7.37 4.10
N LEU A 387 7.42 -7.70 3.77
CA LEU A 387 7.12 -8.24 2.45
C LEU A 387 7.75 -7.36 1.38
N SER A 388 8.31 -7.98 0.35
CA SER A 388 8.66 -7.22 -0.85
C SER A 388 7.38 -6.60 -1.42
N ILE A 389 7.50 -5.46 -2.08
CA ILE A 389 6.33 -4.83 -2.69
C ILE A 389 5.64 -5.75 -3.71
N THR A 390 6.40 -6.59 -4.38
CA THR A 390 5.86 -7.61 -5.29
C THR A 390 4.98 -8.61 -4.54
N ASN A 391 5.42 -9.10 -3.39
CA ASN A 391 4.65 -10.05 -2.57
C ASN A 391 3.43 -9.38 -1.94
N ALA A 392 3.54 -8.12 -1.51
CA ALA A 392 2.40 -7.35 -0.99
C ALA A 392 1.32 -7.15 -2.06
N ILE A 393 1.70 -6.83 -3.30
CA ILE A 393 0.75 -6.71 -4.42
C ILE A 393 0.20 -8.07 -4.85
N LYS A 394 0.99 -9.15 -4.78
CA LYS A 394 0.52 -10.52 -5.03
C LYS A 394 -0.57 -10.91 -4.03
N LEU A 395 -0.35 -10.63 -2.75
CA LEU A 395 -1.34 -10.82 -1.68
C LEU A 395 -2.63 -10.03 -1.96
N TYR A 396 -2.50 -8.76 -2.30
CA TYR A 396 -3.62 -7.91 -2.66
C TYR A 396 -4.40 -8.46 -3.89
N LYS A 397 -3.70 -8.89 -4.95
CA LYS A 397 -4.34 -9.52 -6.12
C LYS A 397 -5.07 -10.80 -5.74
N GLN A 398 -4.47 -11.63 -4.89
CA GLN A 398 -5.12 -12.84 -4.38
C GLN A 398 -6.47 -12.51 -3.70
N PHE A 399 -6.50 -11.50 -2.84
CA PHE A 399 -7.75 -11.02 -2.26
C PHE A 399 -8.73 -10.56 -3.33
N ALA A 400 -8.30 -9.64 -4.22
CA ALA A 400 -9.16 -9.02 -5.22
C ALA A 400 -9.82 -10.02 -6.18
N PHE A 401 -9.13 -11.14 -6.50
CA PHE A 401 -9.67 -12.19 -7.36
C PHE A 401 -10.56 -13.20 -6.63
N HIS A 402 -10.52 -13.26 -5.30
CA HIS A 402 -11.28 -14.23 -4.49
C HIS A 402 -12.26 -13.56 -3.51
N MET A 403 -12.65 -12.32 -3.77
CA MET A 403 -13.65 -11.61 -2.96
C MET A 403 -14.98 -12.36 -2.93
N ASP A 404 -15.55 -12.45 -1.75
CA ASP A 404 -16.90 -12.96 -1.56
C ASP A 404 -17.97 -11.86 -1.78
N ASP A 405 -19.25 -12.20 -1.66
CA ASP A 405 -20.34 -11.25 -1.86
C ASP A 405 -20.35 -10.12 -0.81
N THR A 406 -19.85 -10.38 0.39
CA THR A 406 -19.72 -9.35 1.46
C THR A 406 -18.65 -8.35 1.09
N ASP A 407 -17.48 -8.80 0.63
CA ASP A 407 -16.41 -7.94 0.14
C ASP A 407 -16.87 -7.08 -1.03
N LEU A 408 -17.52 -7.71 -2.01
CA LEU A 408 -18.04 -7.03 -3.20
C LEU A 408 -19.06 -5.94 -2.85
N ASN A 409 -19.99 -6.24 -1.95
CA ASN A 409 -21.00 -5.27 -1.51
C ASN A 409 -20.36 -4.12 -0.72
N THR A 410 -19.36 -4.43 0.12
CA THR A 410 -18.65 -3.42 0.90
C THR A 410 -17.86 -2.48 -0.02
N ILE A 411 -17.07 -3.01 -0.95
CA ILE A 411 -16.30 -2.22 -1.90
C ILE A 411 -17.22 -1.36 -2.79
N ASN A 412 -18.32 -1.93 -3.29
CA ASN A 412 -19.30 -1.19 -4.09
C ASN A 412 -20.00 -0.06 -3.32
N SER A 413 -20.15 -0.20 -2.00
CA SER A 413 -20.73 0.85 -1.15
C SER A 413 -19.81 2.06 -1.00
N ALA A 414 -18.49 1.86 -1.13
CA ALA A 414 -17.52 2.93 -1.23
C ALA A 414 -17.68 3.61 -2.59
N LYS A 415 -18.50 4.67 -2.65
CA LYS A 415 -18.70 5.45 -3.89
C LYS A 415 -17.36 6.06 -4.33
N HIS A 416 -16.63 5.32 -5.14
CA HIS A 416 -15.49 5.86 -5.87
C HIS A 416 -16.00 6.62 -7.08
N SER A 417 -15.62 7.86 -7.19
CA SER A 417 -15.66 8.56 -8.48
C SER A 417 -14.57 7.95 -9.37
N SER A 418 -14.94 6.92 -10.13
CA SER A 418 -14.04 6.39 -11.16
C SER A 418 -13.93 7.44 -12.25
N HIS A 419 -12.73 7.99 -12.40
CA HIS A 419 -12.45 9.16 -13.21
C HIS A 419 -12.55 9.00 -14.72
N ILE A 420 -12.53 7.80 -15.23
CA ILE A 420 -12.50 7.57 -16.67
C ILE A 420 -13.88 7.80 -17.28
N ASP A 421 -14.92 7.43 -16.55
CA ASP A 421 -16.29 7.51 -17.08
C ASP A 421 -16.85 8.95 -17.12
N ASN A 422 -16.35 9.84 -16.25
CA ASN A 422 -16.74 11.26 -16.22
C ASN A 422 -15.89 12.16 -17.15
N ILE A 423 -14.79 11.66 -17.69
CA ILE A 423 -13.97 12.40 -18.67
C ILE A 423 -14.45 12.12 -20.09
N THR A 424 -15.15 11.01 -20.30
CA THR A 424 -15.61 10.56 -21.62
C THR A 424 -17.11 10.78 -21.86
N GLN A 425 -17.90 11.13 -20.85
CA GLN A 425 -19.26 11.65 -20.97
C GLN A 425 -19.27 13.18 -21.08
#